data_883eea613468118988bc043dcb8f0269
#
_entry.id   883eea613468118988bc043dcb8f0269
#
_cell.length_a   1.000
_cell.length_b   1.000
_cell.length_c   1.000
_cell.angle_alpha   90.00
_cell.angle_beta   90.00
_cell.angle_gamma   90.00
#
_symmetry.space_group_name_H-M   'P 1'
#
loop_
_entity.id
_entity.type
_entity.pdbx_description
1 polymer ?
#
loop_
_entity_poly.entity_id
_entity_poly.type
_entity_poly.pdbx_seq_one_letter_code
_entity_poly.pdbx_strand_id
1 'polypeptide(L)'
;MTFHVETDADVHADHWEIHSEADEVVSCLTGGIRLYFRPEQPGEEEEIKLAAGTAAIVPRGRWHRIALDGPSDIMSITLPRGSRLEKRTEVQAGT
;
A
#
# COMPACT_ATOMS: atom_id res chain seq x y z
N MET A 1 6.29 12.95 1.30
CA MET A 1 5.11 13.60 0.71
C MET A 1 3.88 13.29 1.54
N THR A 2 3.08 14.30 1.83
CA THR A 2 1.82 14.15 2.57
C THR A 2 0.67 14.44 1.62
N PHE A 3 -0.36 13.60 1.64
CA PHE A 3 -1.50 13.76 0.75
C PHE A 3 -2.78 13.29 1.41
N HIS A 4 -3.88 13.93 1.01
CA HIS A 4 -5.22 13.56 1.47
C HIS A 4 -5.88 12.65 0.44
N VAL A 5 -6.53 11.59 0.91
CA VAL A 5 -7.21 10.61 0.05
C VAL A 5 -8.61 10.33 0.58
N GLU A 6 -9.55 10.19 -0.34
CA GLU A 6 -10.97 9.96 -0.02
C GLU A 6 -11.40 8.54 -0.33
N THR A 7 -10.88 7.95 -1.40
CA THR A 7 -11.31 6.64 -1.88
C THR A 7 -10.12 5.77 -2.25
N ASP A 8 -10.36 4.48 -2.37
CA ASP A 8 -9.33 3.52 -2.77
C ASP A 8 -8.71 3.86 -4.14
N ALA A 9 -9.45 4.51 -5.03
CA ALA A 9 -8.91 4.93 -6.31
C ALA A 9 -7.77 5.94 -6.16
N ASP A 10 -7.81 6.77 -5.12
CA ASP A 10 -6.78 7.78 -4.88
C ASP A 10 -5.43 7.17 -4.50
N VAL A 11 -5.43 5.95 -4.01
CA VAL A 11 -4.21 5.22 -3.63
C VAL A 11 -3.92 4.05 -4.57
N HIS A 12 -4.59 4.00 -5.73
CA HIS A 12 -4.42 2.92 -6.70
C HIS A 12 -4.54 1.53 -6.06
N ALA A 13 -5.56 1.33 -5.22
CA ALA A 13 -5.72 0.09 -4.45
C ALA A 13 -5.91 -1.15 -5.32
N ASP A 14 -6.22 -0.99 -6.61
CA ASP A 14 -6.31 -2.06 -7.59
C ASP A 14 -4.96 -2.42 -8.22
N HIS A 15 -3.87 -1.80 -7.76
CA HIS A 15 -2.52 -2.07 -8.23
C HIS A 15 -1.61 -2.45 -7.08
N TRP A 16 -0.64 -3.29 -7.38
CA TRP A 16 0.54 -3.49 -6.54
C TRP A 16 1.60 -2.48 -6.94
N GLU A 17 2.34 -2.00 -5.96
CA GLU A 17 3.45 -1.08 -6.19
C GLU A 17 4.73 -1.65 -5.60
N ILE A 18 5.85 -1.42 -6.26
CA ILE A 18 7.17 -1.82 -5.78
C ILE A 18 8.12 -0.64 -5.91
N HIS A 19 8.95 -0.46 -4.89
CA HIS A 19 10.07 0.47 -4.91
C HIS A 19 11.35 -0.35 -4.88
N SER A 20 12.15 -0.28 -5.94
CA SER A 20 13.30 -1.15 -6.08
C SER A 20 14.59 -0.56 -5.50
N GLU A 21 14.62 0.75 -5.20
CA GLU A 21 15.85 1.43 -4.81
C GLU A 21 15.86 1.91 -3.36
N ALA A 22 14.72 1.90 -2.69
CA ALA A 22 14.64 2.33 -1.30
C ALA A 22 13.47 1.72 -0.58
N ASP A 23 13.57 1.64 0.73
CA ASP A 23 12.43 1.36 1.58
C ASP A 23 11.44 2.52 1.52
N GLU A 24 10.19 2.27 1.87
CA GLU A 24 9.19 3.31 2.00
C GLU A 24 8.68 3.36 3.44
N VAL A 25 8.59 4.56 3.99
CA VAL A 25 7.84 4.79 5.23
C VAL A 25 6.43 5.19 4.84
N VAL A 26 5.44 4.44 5.30
CA VAL A 26 4.03 4.75 5.11
C VAL A 26 3.45 5.08 6.48
N SER A 27 2.95 6.30 6.64
CA SER A 27 2.39 6.77 7.89
C SER A 27 0.94 7.21 7.69
N CYS A 28 0.06 6.75 8.58
CA CYS A 28 -1.31 7.23 8.62
C CYS A 28 -1.36 8.39 9.61
N LEU A 29 -1.65 9.59 9.12
CA LEU A 29 -1.71 10.79 9.97
C LEU A 29 -3.11 10.96 10.57
N THR A 30 -4.14 10.79 9.75
CA THR A 30 -5.53 10.82 10.18
C THR A 30 -6.31 9.75 9.44
N GLY A 31 -7.43 9.31 9.98
CA GLY A 31 -8.25 8.26 9.39
C GLY A 31 -7.75 6.87 9.75
N GLY A 32 -7.75 5.98 8.78
CA GLY A 32 -7.27 4.62 8.94
C GLY A 32 -7.01 3.99 7.58
N ILE A 33 -5.91 3.28 7.47
CA ILE A 33 -5.53 2.60 6.24
C ILE A 33 -5.12 1.17 6.52
N ARG A 34 -5.10 0.36 5.48
CA ARG A 34 -4.56 -1.00 5.52
C ARG A 34 -3.48 -1.13 4.49
N LEU A 35 -2.36 -1.69 4.90
CA LEU A 35 -1.21 -1.98 4.05
C LEU A 35 -1.18 -3.48 3.79
N TYR A 36 -1.14 -3.87 2.52
CA TYR A 36 -1.06 -5.26 2.11
C TYR A 36 0.25 -5.55 1.41
N PHE A 37 0.83 -6.70 1.72
CA PHE A 37 1.99 -7.21 0.99
C PHE A 37 1.55 -8.38 0.12
N ARG A 38 2.01 -8.40 -1.13
CA ARG A 38 1.77 -9.51 -2.03
C ARG A 38 2.59 -10.72 -1.56
N PRO A 39 1.98 -11.89 -1.39
CA PRO A 39 2.75 -13.07 -0.97
C PRO A 39 3.73 -13.47 -2.07
N GLU A 40 4.91 -13.93 -1.66
CA GLU A 40 5.91 -14.45 -2.58
C GLU A 40 5.52 -15.83 -3.11
N GLN A 41 4.76 -16.55 -2.32
CA GLN A 41 4.21 -17.88 -2.64
C GLN A 41 2.69 -17.74 -2.68
N PRO A 42 1.97 -18.61 -3.43
CA PRO A 42 0.51 -18.58 -3.38
C PRO A 42 -0.01 -18.70 -1.95
N GLY A 43 -0.93 -17.83 -1.58
CA GLY A 43 -1.48 -17.78 -0.23
C GLY A 43 -2.17 -16.45 0.03
N GLU A 44 -2.51 -16.23 1.29
CA GLU A 44 -3.18 -15.00 1.70
C GLU A 44 -2.22 -13.82 1.73
N GLU A 45 -2.73 -12.64 1.39
CA GLU A 45 -1.99 -11.40 1.51
C GLU A 45 -1.77 -11.06 2.98
N GLU A 46 -0.57 -10.64 3.31
CA GLU A 46 -0.29 -10.09 4.63
C GLU A 46 -0.93 -8.71 4.75
N GLU A 47 -1.68 -8.49 5.82
CA GLU A 47 -2.37 -7.23 6.08
C GLU A 47 -1.85 -6.59 7.37
N ILE A 48 -1.57 -5.30 7.30
CA ILE A 48 -1.21 -4.49 8.45
C ILE A 48 -2.17 -3.31 8.53
N LYS A 49 -2.88 -3.18 9.63
CA LYS A 49 -3.76 -2.03 9.85
C LYS A 49 -2.97 -0.91 10.47
N LEU A 50 -3.07 0.28 9.88
CA LEU A 50 -2.44 1.49 10.40
C LEU A 50 -3.51 2.47 10.84
N ALA A 51 -3.65 2.61 12.14
CA ALA A 51 -4.49 3.63 12.75
C ALA A 51 -3.77 4.99 12.66
N ALA A 52 -4.53 6.07 12.86
CA ALA A 52 -3.96 7.41 12.90
C ALA A 52 -2.81 7.49 13.92
N GLY A 53 -1.72 8.09 13.52
CA GLY A 53 -0.53 8.22 14.34
C GLY A 53 0.43 7.04 14.29
N THR A 54 0.20 6.05 13.41
CA THR A 54 1.08 4.90 13.28
C THR A 54 1.72 4.86 11.89
N ALA A 55 2.83 4.12 11.78
CA ALA A 55 3.57 3.99 10.55
C ALA A 55 4.13 2.58 10.40
N ALA A 56 4.42 2.21 9.16
CA ALA A 56 5.09 0.95 8.84
C ALA A 56 6.18 1.21 7.81
N ILE A 57 7.15 0.32 7.77
CA ILE A 57 8.20 0.34 6.77
C ILE A 57 7.92 -0.75 5.75
N VAL A 58 7.85 -0.36 4.48
CA VAL A 58 7.77 -1.27 3.36
C VAL A 58 9.19 -1.49 2.86
N PRO A 59 9.76 -2.69 2.98
CA PRO A 59 11.10 -2.96 2.47
C PRO A 59 11.15 -2.78 0.95
N ARG A 60 12.26 -2.25 0.46
CA ARG A 60 12.48 -2.21 -0.99
C ARG A 60 12.35 -3.61 -1.56
N GLY A 61 11.82 -3.68 -2.77
CA GLY A 61 11.64 -4.95 -3.46
C GLY A 61 10.41 -5.75 -3.02
N ARG A 62 9.57 -5.20 -2.13
CA ARG A 62 8.31 -5.84 -1.75
C ARG A 62 7.15 -5.19 -2.47
N TRP A 63 6.38 -6.01 -3.16
CA TRP A 63 5.11 -5.56 -3.75
C TRP A 63 4.11 -5.32 -2.64
N HIS A 64 3.50 -4.16 -2.65
CA HIS A 64 2.55 -3.73 -1.63
C HIS A 64 1.44 -2.88 -2.23
N ARG A 65 0.38 -2.69 -1.48
CA ARG A 65 -0.71 -1.78 -1.82
C ARG A 65 -1.34 -1.24 -0.56
N ILE A 66 -2.04 -0.13 -0.71
CA ILE A 66 -2.77 0.52 0.38
C ILE A 66 -4.25 0.49 0.04
N ALA A 67 -5.09 0.24 1.04
CA ALA A 67 -6.53 0.42 0.96
C ALA A 67 -6.97 1.31 2.11
N LEU A 68 -8.08 2.02 1.92
CA LEU A 68 -8.58 2.97 2.92
C LEU A 68 -9.72 2.35 3.71
N ASP A 69 -9.78 2.65 5.01
CA ASP A 69 -10.96 2.40 5.84
C ASP A 69 -11.90 3.60 5.82
N GLY A 70 -11.47 4.71 5.26
CA GLY A 70 -12.21 5.95 5.11
C GLY A 70 -11.27 7.05 4.64
N PRO A 71 -11.75 8.29 4.51
CA PRO A 71 -10.87 9.40 4.14
C PRO A 71 -9.70 9.52 5.12
N SER A 72 -8.51 9.73 4.59
CA SER A 72 -7.29 9.67 5.39
C SER A 72 -6.25 10.65 4.87
N ASP A 73 -5.37 11.08 5.78
CA ASP A 73 -4.15 11.79 5.42
C ASP A 73 -2.98 10.84 5.61
N ILE A 74 -2.17 10.72 4.59
CA ILE A 74 -1.07 9.77 4.53
C ILE A 74 0.23 10.52 4.26
N MET A 75 1.30 10.10 4.93
CA MET A 75 2.65 10.54 4.61
C MET A 75 3.43 9.35 4.07
N SER A 76 4.06 9.55 2.92
CA SER A 76 4.93 8.54 2.30
C SER A 76 6.31 9.14 2.08
N ILE A 77 7.34 8.43 2.50
CA ILE A 77 8.74 8.82 2.31
C ILE A 77 9.46 7.67 1.63
N THR A 78 9.90 7.89 0.40
CA THR A 78 10.68 6.93 -0.37
C THR A 78 11.38 7.63 -1.52
N LEU A 79 12.23 6.91 -2.24
CA LEU A 79 12.78 7.38 -3.51
C LEU A 79 11.83 6.94 -4.62
N PRO A 80 11.29 7.87 -5.42
CA PRO A 80 10.34 7.50 -6.47
C PRO A 80 11.00 6.80 -7.66
N ARG A 81 12.30 6.96 -7.85
CA ARG A 81 13.01 6.32 -8.94
C ARG A 81 12.98 4.80 -8.82
N GLY A 82 12.70 4.12 -9.92
CA GLY A 82 12.60 2.68 -9.93
C GLY A 82 11.25 2.13 -9.46
N SER A 83 10.29 3.01 -9.18
CA SER A 83 8.95 2.58 -8.77
C SER A 83 8.17 2.04 -9.97
N ARG A 84 7.41 0.97 -9.75
CA ARG A 84 6.56 0.36 -10.77
C ARG A 84 5.22 -0.02 -10.18
N LEU A 85 4.20 -0.02 -11.04
CA LEU A 85 2.85 -0.48 -10.69
C LEU A 85 2.51 -1.70 -11.53
N GLU A 86 1.77 -2.63 -10.93
CA GLU A 86 1.23 -3.80 -11.60
C GLU A 86 -0.22 -3.97 -11.19
N LYS A 87 -1.12 -4.04 -12.16
CA LYS A 87 -2.54 -4.21 -11.88
C LYS A 87 -2.76 -5.56 -11.19
N ARG A 88 -3.58 -5.56 -10.14
CA ARG A 88 -3.92 -6.79 -9.44
C ARG A 88 -4.73 -7.69 -10.37
N THR A 89 -4.35 -8.99 -10.39
CA THR A 89 -5.12 -10.01 -11.05
C THR A 89 -6.00 -10.67 -10.01
N GLU A 90 -7.30 -10.55 -10.16
CA GLU A 90 -8.23 -11.24 -9.26
C GLU A 90 -8.50 -12.63 -9.78
N VAL A 91 -8.25 -13.61 -8.91
CA VAL A 91 -8.71 -14.96 -9.16
C VAL A 91 -10.18 -14.98 -8.74
N GLN A 92 -11.06 -15.19 -9.73
CA GLN A 92 -12.47 -15.23 -9.41
C GLN A 92 -12.80 -16.54 -8.72
N ALA A 93 -13.30 -16.43 -7.49
CA ALA A 93 -13.74 -17.58 -6.75
C ALA A 93 -14.93 -18.25 -7.47
N GLY A 94 -14.93 -19.55 -7.55
CA GLY A 94 -16.02 -20.32 -8.13
C GLY A 94 -16.00 -20.43 -9.65
N THR A 95 -14.94 -19.97 -10.27
CA THR A 95 -14.74 -20.18 -11.71
C THR A 95 -13.72 -21.25 -11.95
#